data_2c6b1e39d876f360a61e85a8867b562a
#
_entry.id   2c6b1e39d876f360a61e85a8867b562a
#
_cell.length_a   1.000
_cell.length_b   1.000
_cell.length_c   1.000
_cell.angle_alpha   90.00
_cell.angle_beta   90.00
_cell.angle_gamma   90.00
#
_symmetry.space_group_name_H-M   'P 1'
#
loop_
_entity.id
_entity.type
_entity.pdbx_description
1 polymer ?
#
loop_
_entity_poly.entity_id
_entity_poly.type
_entity_poly.pdbx_seq_one_letter_code
_entity_poly.pdbx_strand_id
1 'polypeptide(L)'
;MKLANMSLTDYIKKAEDTSSVPGGGSIAALCGALSASLAAMVLNLSKAEDKAAAYGKFSEILQKNIDDDSTSFDDVLKAFRMAKTTEEEKKIRSLAIEEGYKRAIDVPLSTMEAVLGVVKTLKAQEEFIGDEALSDLYMAADLALTAFNGAKDTAMLNVAALKDEATKSVYREKIQAMTEVMVEVYGDVRAFHRA
;
A
#
# COMPACT_ATOMS: atom_id res chain seq x y z
N MET A 1 5.43 20.00 -5.29
CA MET A 1 6.60 19.14 -4.94
C MET A 1 6.05 17.78 -4.59
N LYS A 2 6.65 16.71 -5.07
CA LYS A 2 6.22 15.34 -4.74
C LYS A 2 6.52 15.03 -3.28
N LEU A 3 5.62 14.32 -2.60
CA LEU A 3 5.79 13.92 -1.20
C LEU A 3 7.03 13.01 -1.02
N ALA A 4 7.24 12.09 -1.95
CA ALA A 4 8.39 11.18 -1.95
C ALA A 4 9.76 11.90 -2.07
N ASN A 5 9.78 13.17 -2.52
CA ASN A 5 10.99 13.97 -2.66
C ASN A 5 11.20 14.96 -1.49
N MET A 6 10.34 14.92 -0.47
CA MET A 6 10.50 15.75 0.72
C MET A 6 11.61 15.20 1.63
N SER A 7 12.24 16.07 2.44
CA SER A 7 13.02 15.56 3.55
C SER A 7 12.12 14.80 4.52
N LEU A 8 12.65 13.80 5.21
CA LEU A 8 11.87 13.05 6.21
C LEU A 8 11.24 13.99 7.26
N THR A 9 12.00 15.01 7.70
CA THR A 9 11.53 16.01 8.68
C THR A 9 10.33 16.79 8.14
N ASP A 10 10.38 17.22 6.86
CA ASP A 10 9.28 17.97 6.26
C ASP A 10 8.06 17.11 6.01
N TYR A 11 8.27 15.83 5.63
CA TYR A 11 7.17 14.88 5.45
C TYR A 11 6.43 14.65 6.79
N ILE A 12 7.17 14.42 7.88
CA ILE A 12 6.61 14.23 9.23
C ILE A 12 5.80 15.47 9.65
N LYS A 13 6.38 16.68 9.52
CA LYS A 13 5.68 17.94 9.84
C LYS A 13 4.44 18.13 8.98
N LYS A 14 4.49 17.74 7.71
CA LYS A 14 3.34 17.85 6.81
C LYS A 14 2.23 16.87 7.19
N ALA A 15 2.57 15.69 7.71
CA ALA A 15 1.58 14.72 8.20
C ALA A 15 0.84 15.19 9.47
N GLU A 16 1.43 16.13 10.22
CA GLU A 16 0.79 16.77 11.40
C GLU A 16 -0.22 17.87 11.01
N ASP A 17 -0.21 18.31 9.75
CA ASP A 17 -1.03 19.44 9.29
C ASP A 17 -2.51 19.05 9.16
N THR A 18 -3.39 20.04 9.19
CA THR A 18 -4.84 19.89 8.98
C THR A 18 -5.23 19.56 7.55
N SER A 19 -4.28 19.57 6.61
CA SER A 19 -4.50 19.37 5.17
C SER A 19 -4.92 17.96 4.76
N SER A 20 -4.91 16.97 5.67
CA SER A 20 -5.12 15.54 5.41
C SER A 20 -4.20 14.90 4.34
N VAL A 21 -3.14 15.60 3.93
CA VAL A 21 -2.13 15.12 2.94
C VAL A 21 -0.73 15.42 3.49
N PRO A 22 0.14 14.41 3.70
CA PRO A 22 -0.10 12.97 3.44
C PRO A 22 -1.08 12.33 4.43
N GLY A 23 -1.97 11.49 3.92
CA GLY A 23 -2.91 10.70 4.72
C GLY A 23 -2.39 9.29 5.04
N GLY A 24 -3.25 8.47 5.65
CA GLY A 24 -2.91 7.10 6.06
C GLY A 24 -2.44 6.20 4.91
N GLY A 25 -3.01 6.33 3.72
CA GLY A 25 -2.60 5.55 2.55
C GLY A 25 -1.20 5.91 2.05
N SER A 26 -0.85 7.21 2.01
CA SER A 26 0.50 7.68 1.70
C SER A 26 1.53 7.18 2.72
N ILE A 27 1.18 7.22 4.03
CA ILE A 27 2.05 6.69 5.10
C ILE A 27 2.19 5.17 4.98
N ALA A 28 1.12 4.45 4.64
CA ALA A 28 1.19 3.02 4.38
C ALA A 28 2.15 2.69 3.24
N ALA A 29 2.09 3.44 2.13
CA ALA A 29 3.02 3.28 1.02
C ALA A 29 4.48 3.56 1.42
N LEU A 30 4.73 4.59 2.26
CA LEU A 30 6.06 4.86 2.81
C LEU A 30 6.57 3.70 3.68
N CYS A 31 5.75 3.16 4.58
CA CYS A 31 6.10 1.99 5.38
C CYS A 31 6.45 0.78 4.48
N GLY A 32 5.68 0.58 3.42
CA GLY A 32 5.94 -0.46 2.42
C GLY A 32 7.27 -0.27 1.68
N ALA A 33 7.59 0.96 1.27
CA ALA A 33 8.85 1.28 0.61
C ALA A 33 10.05 1.04 1.53
N LEU A 34 9.94 1.40 2.82
CA LEU A 34 10.94 1.10 3.84
C LEU A 34 11.09 -0.41 4.05
N SER A 35 9.98 -1.15 4.09
CA SER A 35 9.99 -2.62 4.16
C SER A 35 10.76 -3.24 2.99
N ALA A 36 10.45 -2.84 1.75
CA ALA A 36 11.14 -3.35 0.56
C ALA A 36 12.65 -3.04 0.58
N SER A 37 13.02 -1.82 1.01
CA SER A 37 14.42 -1.40 1.10
C SER A 37 15.18 -2.18 2.18
N LEU A 38 14.55 -2.40 3.34
CA LEU A 38 15.15 -3.16 4.43
C LEU A 38 15.27 -4.65 4.08
N ALA A 39 14.29 -5.22 3.37
CA ALA A 39 14.36 -6.58 2.84
C ALA A 39 15.55 -6.75 1.86
N ALA A 40 15.77 -5.78 0.96
CA ALA A 40 16.95 -5.79 0.10
C ALA A 40 18.26 -5.70 0.90
N MET A 41 18.31 -4.88 1.95
CA MET A 41 19.47 -4.76 2.83
C MET A 41 19.79 -6.08 3.53
N VAL A 42 18.77 -6.79 4.04
CA VAL A 42 18.90 -8.13 4.67
C VAL A 42 19.62 -9.09 3.75
N LEU A 43 19.22 -9.17 2.47
CA LEU A 43 19.86 -10.07 1.49
C LEU A 43 21.30 -9.60 1.16
N ASN A 44 21.54 -8.30 1.06
CA ASN A 44 22.89 -7.76 0.83
C ASN A 44 23.84 -8.09 1.99
N LEU A 45 23.39 -7.94 3.24
CA LEU A 45 24.16 -8.32 4.43
C LEU A 45 24.47 -9.81 4.45
N SER A 46 23.52 -10.63 3.98
CA SER A 46 23.66 -12.08 3.86
C SER A 46 24.45 -12.51 2.60
N LYS A 47 25.09 -11.59 1.87
CA LYS A 47 25.90 -11.84 0.66
C LYS A 47 25.10 -12.48 -0.48
N ALA A 48 23.83 -12.13 -0.59
CA ALA A 48 22.90 -12.60 -1.62
C ALA A 48 22.39 -11.41 -2.48
N GLU A 49 23.33 -10.60 -3.01
CA GLU A 49 23.03 -9.36 -3.74
C GLU A 49 22.18 -9.57 -4.98
N ASP A 50 22.34 -10.71 -5.66
CA ASP A 50 21.51 -11.10 -6.80
C ASP A 50 20.03 -11.29 -6.43
N LYS A 51 19.77 -11.71 -5.19
CA LYS A 51 18.41 -11.85 -4.64
C LYS A 51 17.83 -10.51 -4.19
N ALA A 52 18.67 -9.62 -3.63
CA ALA A 52 18.29 -8.29 -3.19
C ALA A 52 17.69 -7.44 -4.31
N ALA A 53 18.15 -7.60 -5.55
CA ALA A 53 17.63 -6.88 -6.72
C ALA A 53 16.11 -7.07 -6.96
N ALA A 54 15.52 -8.17 -6.48
CA ALA A 54 14.10 -8.44 -6.64
C ALA A 54 13.19 -7.41 -5.96
N TYR A 55 13.71 -6.68 -4.95
CA TYR A 55 12.92 -5.70 -4.18
C TYR A 55 12.82 -4.33 -4.83
N GLY A 56 13.70 -4.01 -5.79
CA GLY A 56 13.72 -2.71 -6.47
C GLY A 56 12.37 -2.34 -7.08
N LYS A 57 11.73 -3.27 -7.79
CA LYS A 57 10.41 -3.05 -8.39
C LYS A 57 9.31 -2.74 -7.37
N PHE A 58 9.35 -3.38 -6.19
CA PHE A 58 8.37 -3.10 -5.14
C PHE A 58 8.60 -1.72 -4.54
N SER A 59 9.86 -1.37 -4.29
CA SER A 59 10.24 -0.05 -3.79
C SER A 59 9.80 1.07 -4.75
N GLU A 60 9.99 0.92 -6.06
CA GLU A 60 9.55 1.89 -7.06
C GLU A 60 8.03 2.09 -7.06
N ILE A 61 7.25 1.00 -7.03
CA ILE A 61 5.78 1.05 -6.97
C ILE A 61 5.35 1.78 -5.69
N LEU A 62 5.93 1.41 -4.55
CA LEU A 62 5.54 1.96 -3.25
C LEU A 62 5.92 3.44 -3.12
N GLN A 63 7.10 3.84 -3.62
CA GLN A 63 7.48 5.26 -3.68
C GLN A 63 6.52 6.07 -4.55
N LYS A 64 6.09 5.53 -5.69
CA LYS A 64 5.08 6.17 -6.53
C LYS A 64 3.74 6.31 -5.80
N ASN A 65 3.33 5.27 -5.08
CA ASN A 65 2.06 5.26 -4.36
C ASN A 65 2.02 6.27 -3.20
N ILE A 66 3.17 6.72 -2.65
CA ILE A 66 3.23 7.83 -1.67
C ILE A 66 2.58 9.11 -2.25
N ASP A 67 2.88 9.42 -3.50
CA ASP A 67 2.32 10.60 -4.19
C ASP A 67 0.92 10.32 -4.74
N ASP A 68 0.72 9.16 -5.36
CA ASP A 68 -0.54 8.80 -6.02
C ASP A 68 -1.70 8.74 -5.02
N ASP A 69 -1.49 8.27 -3.79
CA ASP A 69 -2.51 8.25 -2.75
C ASP A 69 -3.04 9.66 -2.45
N SER A 70 -2.16 10.65 -2.41
CA SER A 70 -2.52 12.03 -2.12
C SER A 70 -3.43 12.66 -3.18
N THR A 71 -3.41 12.15 -4.40
CA THR A 71 -4.20 12.64 -5.54
C THR A 71 -5.32 11.69 -5.98
N SER A 72 -5.33 10.46 -5.46
CA SER A 72 -6.28 9.41 -5.86
C SER A 72 -7.74 9.80 -5.63
N PHE A 73 -8.01 10.66 -4.66
CA PHE A 73 -9.34 11.13 -4.30
C PHE A 73 -9.80 12.39 -5.07
N ASP A 74 -8.92 13.03 -5.83
CA ASP A 74 -9.21 14.28 -6.54
C ASP A 74 -10.39 14.14 -7.53
N ASP A 75 -10.50 13.01 -8.20
CA ASP A 75 -11.59 12.78 -9.16
C ASP A 75 -12.94 12.62 -8.46
N VAL A 76 -12.96 12.04 -7.27
CA VAL A 76 -14.15 11.99 -6.41
C VAL A 76 -14.58 13.40 -6.05
N LEU A 77 -13.63 14.25 -5.61
CA LEU A 77 -13.91 15.65 -5.26
C LEU A 77 -14.42 16.47 -6.46
N LYS A 78 -13.83 16.27 -7.66
CA LYS A 78 -14.32 16.88 -8.91
C LYS A 78 -15.75 16.44 -9.22
N ALA A 79 -16.04 15.15 -9.12
CA ALA A 79 -17.35 14.60 -9.38
C ALA A 79 -18.41 15.14 -8.39
N PHE A 80 -18.06 15.33 -7.12
CA PHE A 80 -18.97 15.96 -6.15
C PHE A 80 -19.34 17.40 -6.48
N ARG A 81 -18.50 18.13 -7.21
CA ARG A 81 -18.72 19.52 -7.64
C ARG A 81 -19.51 19.63 -8.95
N MET A 82 -19.79 18.53 -9.65
CA MET A 82 -20.56 18.52 -10.89
C MET A 82 -22.01 19.01 -10.66
N ALA A 83 -22.62 19.56 -11.71
CA ALA A 83 -24.01 19.97 -11.70
C ALA A 83 -24.95 18.81 -11.34
N LYS A 84 -26.08 19.13 -10.69
CA LYS A 84 -27.08 18.16 -10.20
C LYS A 84 -28.51 18.69 -10.27
N THR A 85 -28.78 19.59 -11.21
CA THR A 85 -30.08 20.27 -11.35
C THR A 85 -31.08 19.40 -12.11
N THR A 86 -30.65 18.85 -13.23
CA THR A 86 -31.48 17.94 -14.06
C THR A 86 -31.25 16.47 -13.71
N GLU A 87 -32.18 15.59 -14.10
CA GLU A 87 -32.04 14.13 -13.90
C GLU A 87 -30.83 13.59 -14.68
N GLU A 88 -30.54 14.11 -15.88
CA GLU A 88 -29.39 13.71 -16.65
C GLU A 88 -28.08 14.12 -15.96
N GLU A 89 -27.99 15.34 -15.45
CA GLU A 89 -26.83 15.80 -14.66
C GLU A 89 -26.61 14.94 -13.41
N LYS A 90 -27.67 14.59 -12.68
CA LYS A 90 -27.60 13.71 -11.51
C LYS A 90 -27.05 12.34 -11.89
N LYS A 91 -27.50 11.77 -13.02
CA LYS A 91 -27.02 10.48 -13.52
C LYS A 91 -25.53 10.52 -13.88
N ILE A 92 -25.12 11.50 -14.68
CA ILE A 92 -23.72 11.69 -15.08
C ILE A 92 -22.83 11.86 -13.85
N ARG A 93 -23.24 12.72 -12.90
CA ARG A 93 -22.54 12.94 -11.65
C ARG A 93 -22.41 11.66 -10.81
N SER A 94 -23.47 10.87 -10.72
CA SER A 94 -23.46 9.61 -9.96
C SER A 94 -22.46 8.60 -10.55
N LEU A 95 -22.41 8.48 -11.88
CA LEU A 95 -21.44 7.63 -12.56
C LEU A 95 -20.00 8.14 -12.35
N ALA A 96 -19.78 9.45 -12.44
CA ALA A 96 -18.47 10.04 -12.22
C ALA A 96 -17.95 9.83 -10.78
N ILE A 97 -18.84 9.89 -9.77
CA ILE A 97 -18.50 9.59 -8.38
C ILE A 97 -18.10 8.11 -8.23
N GLU A 98 -18.88 7.20 -8.82
CA GLU A 98 -18.60 5.76 -8.78
C GLU A 98 -17.23 5.44 -9.40
N GLU A 99 -16.95 5.97 -10.59
CA GLU A 99 -15.66 5.79 -11.26
C GLU A 99 -14.50 6.45 -10.50
N GLY A 100 -14.75 7.59 -9.85
CA GLY A 100 -13.76 8.23 -8.97
C GLY A 100 -13.37 7.32 -7.80
N TYR A 101 -14.35 6.72 -7.12
CA TYR A 101 -14.07 5.77 -6.02
C TYR A 101 -13.34 4.52 -6.50
N LYS A 102 -13.66 3.95 -7.65
CA LYS A 102 -12.92 2.81 -8.20
C LYS A 102 -11.44 3.15 -8.37
N ARG A 103 -11.11 4.32 -8.96
CA ARG A 103 -9.72 4.78 -9.08
C ARG A 103 -9.05 5.03 -7.72
N ALA A 104 -9.81 5.56 -6.74
CA ALA A 104 -9.29 5.77 -5.39
C ALA A 104 -9.05 4.46 -4.60
N ILE A 105 -9.60 3.32 -5.07
CA ILE A 105 -9.33 1.99 -4.54
C ILE A 105 -8.05 1.40 -5.16
N ASP A 106 -7.70 1.74 -6.40
CA ASP A 106 -6.60 1.11 -7.13
C ASP A 106 -5.23 1.37 -6.47
N VAL A 107 -4.98 2.57 -5.93
CA VAL A 107 -3.71 2.92 -5.28
C VAL A 107 -3.47 2.10 -4.01
N PRO A 108 -4.39 2.05 -3.02
CA PRO A 108 -4.20 1.22 -1.86
C PRO A 108 -4.15 -0.28 -2.19
N LEU A 109 -4.89 -0.77 -3.20
CA LEU A 109 -4.74 -2.15 -3.67
C LEU A 109 -3.33 -2.41 -4.23
N SER A 110 -2.79 -1.49 -5.03
CA SER A 110 -1.41 -1.58 -5.53
C SER A 110 -0.39 -1.62 -4.38
N THR A 111 -0.61 -0.86 -3.32
CA THR A 111 0.23 -0.90 -2.11
C THR A 111 0.14 -2.27 -1.43
N MET A 112 -1.07 -2.82 -1.23
CA MET A 112 -1.27 -4.15 -0.67
C MET A 112 -0.58 -5.23 -1.50
N GLU A 113 -0.72 -5.21 -2.83
CA GLU A 113 -0.09 -6.17 -3.75
C GLU A 113 1.44 -6.10 -3.67
N ALA A 114 2.00 -4.89 -3.66
CA ALA A 114 3.45 -4.68 -3.61
C ALA A 114 4.05 -5.20 -2.29
N VAL A 115 3.47 -4.86 -1.13
CA VAL A 115 3.99 -5.33 0.16
C VAL A 115 3.77 -6.82 0.38
N LEU A 116 2.68 -7.39 -0.13
CA LEU A 116 2.49 -8.84 -0.14
C LEU A 116 3.57 -9.51 -1.00
N GLY A 117 3.95 -8.90 -2.13
CA GLY A 117 5.07 -9.32 -2.96
C GLY A 117 6.40 -9.30 -2.20
N VAL A 118 6.66 -8.28 -1.38
CA VAL A 118 7.86 -8.19 -0.53
C VAL A 118 7.93 -9.39 0.42
N VAL A 119 6.86 -9.66 1.19
CA VAL A 119 6.86 -10.73 2.21
C VAL A 119 6.95 -12.12 1.55
N LYS A 120 6.24 -12.35 0.43
CA LYS A 120 6.37 -13.59 -0.34
C LYS A 120 7.80 -13.82 -0.87
N THR A 121 8.46 -12.76 -1.31
CA THR A 121 9.83 -12.83 -1.80
C THR A 121 10.79 -13.13 -0.65
N LEU A 122 10.61 -12.52 0.54
CA LEU A 122 11.38 -12.85 1.74
C LEU A 122 11.22 -14.33 2.11
N LYS A 123 9.99 -14.84 2.14
CA LYS A 123 9.73 -16.27 2.41
C LYS A 123 10.43 -17.18 1.41
N ALA A 124 10.36 -16.87 0.14
CA ALA A 124 10.99 -17.66 -0.93
C ALA A 124 12.53 -17.60 -0.92
N GLN A 125 13.12 -16.66 -0.19
CA GLN A 125 14.56 -16.44 -0.08
C GLN A 125 15.12 -16.74 1.32
N GLU A 126 14.32 -17.38 2.17
CA GLU A 126 14.64 -17.71 3.57
C GLU A 126 16.03 -18.34 3.73
N GLU A 127 16.38 -19.30 2.88
CA GLU A 127 17.65 -20.03 2.92
C GLU A 127 18.90 -19.15 2.71
N PHE A 128 18.73 -17.96 2.15
CA PHE A 128 19.83 -17.00 1.90
C PHE A 128 20.01 -15.98 3.02
N ILE A 129 19.17 -15.99 4.07
CA ILE A 129 19.18 -14.99 5.13
C ILE A 129 20.02 -15.48 6.32
N GLY A 130 21.08 -14.73 6.62
CA GLY A 130 21.95 -15.02 7.77
C GLY A 130 21.38 -14.56 9.11
N ASP A 131 21.81 -15.22 10.19
CA ASP A 131 21.34 -14.92 11.56
C ASP A 131 21.61 -13.47 11.98
N GLU A 132 22.70 -12.87 11.47
CA GLU A 132 23.07 -11.50 11.73
C GLU A 132 22.06 -10.45 11.24
N ALA A 133 21.21 -10.83 10.28
CA ALA A 133 20.20 -9.95 9.68
C ALA A 133 18.78 -10.17 10.20
N LEU A 134 18.56 -11.05 11.18
CA LEU A 134 17.21 -11.43 11.65
C LEU A 134 16.42 -10.27 12.25
N SER A 135 17.06 -9.35 12.98
CA SER A 135 16.36 -8.18 13.53
C SER A 135 15.79 -7.28 12.43
N ASP A 136 16.56 -7.09 11.36
CA ASP A 136 16.16 -6.29 10.20
C ASP A 136 15.12 -7.02 9.34
N LEU A 137 15.23 -8.35 9.22
CA LEU A 137 14.21 -9.19 8.59
C LEU A 137 12.85 -9.02 9.27
N TYR A 138 12.83 -9.15 10.60
CA TYR A 138 11.58 -9.01 11.36
C TYR A 138 11.01 -7.59 11.25
N MET A 139 11.86 -6.58 11.29
CA MET A 139 11.43 -5.19 11.08
C MET A 139 10.87 -4.97 9.67
N ALA A 140 11.48 -5.55 8.64
CA ALA A 140 10.96 -5.49 7.28
C ALA A 140 9.56 -6.12 7.18
N ALA A 141 9.35 -7.29 7.80
CA ALA A 141 8.06 -7.97 7.82
C ALA A 141 7.00 -7.16 8.59
N ASP A 142 7.35 -6.57 9.73
CA ASP A 142 6.43 -5.78 10.56
C ASP A 142 6.01 -4.48 9.83
N LEU A 143 6.94 -3.83 9.14
CA LEU A 143 6.64 -2.68 8.27
C LEU A 143 5.71 -3.06 7.11
N ALA A 144 5.92 -4.23 6.49
CA ALA A 144 5.05 -4.73 5.43
C ALA A 144 3.62 -4.98 5.95
N LEU A 145 3.47 -5.61 7.12
CA LEU A 145 2.16 -5.84 7.72
C LEU A 145 1.46 -4.53 8.06
N THR A 146 2.19 -3.55 8.62
CA THR A 146 1.66 -2.21 8.92
C THR A 146 1.19 -1.52 7.65
N ALA A 147 2.00 -1.53 6.59
CA ALA A 147 1.66 -0.97 5.28
C ALA A 147 0.43 -1.65 4.67
N PHE A 148 0.38 -2.99 4.73
CA PHE A 148 -0.75 -3.77 4.22
C PHE A 148 -2.06 -3.40 4.93
N ASN A 149 -2.05 -3.35 6.27
CA ASN A 149 -3.24 -3.01 7.05
C ASN A 149 -3.71 -1.58 6.80
N GLY A 150 -2.80 -0.60 6.77
CA GLY A 150 -3.13 0.79 6.47
C GLY A 150 -3.74 0.97 5.07
N ALA A 151 -3.15 0.31 4.07
CA ALA A 151 -3.67 0.33 2.70
C ALA A 151 -5.02 -0.40 2.59
N LYS A 152 -5.18 -1.54 3.27
CA LYS A 152 -6.46 -2.27 3.35
C LYS A 152 -7.58 -1.38 3.92
N ASP A 153 -7.32 -0.70 5.03
CA ASP A 153 -8.33 0.14 5.67
C ASP A 153 -8.71 1.31 4.76
N THR A 154 -7.75 1.93 4.07
CA THR A 154 -8.00 2.97 3.05
C THR A 154 -8.84 2.43 1.89
N ALA A 155 -8.49 1.25 1.35
CA ALA A 155 -9.26 0.60 0.29
C ALA A 155 -10.70 0.32 0.73
N MET A 156 -10.89 -0.25 1.93
CA MET A 156 -12.20 -0.61 2.45
C MET A 156 -13.11 0.59 2.69
N LEU A 157 -12.57 1.74 3.12
CA LEU A 157 -13.32 2.99 3.23
C LEU A 157 -13.86 3.43 1.87
N ASN A 158 -13.03 3.37 0.82
CA ASN A 158 -13.45 3.72 -0.53
C ASN A 158 -14.44 2.70 -1.12
N VAL A 159 -14.25 1.39 -0.87
CA VAL A 159 -15.20 0.33 -1.26
C VAL A 159 -16.56 0.56 -0.60
N ALA A 160 -16.60 0.95 0.67
CA ALA A 160 -17.86 1.21 1.37
C ALA A 160 -18.68 2.34 0.71
N ALA A 161 -18.00 3.30 0.08
CA ALA A 161 -18.64 4.44 -0.58
C ALA A 161 -19.19 4.15 -1.99
N LEU A 162 -18.83 3.05 -2.63
CA LEU A 162 -19.42 2.59 -3.88
C LEU A 162 -20.92 2.34 -3.68
N LYS A 163 -21.71 2.42 -4.76
CA LYS A 163 -23.15 2.11 -4.74
C LYS A 163 -23.46 0.72 -5.29
N ASP A 164 -22.67 0.28 -6.27
CA ASP A 164 -22.87 -1.02 -6.90
C ASP A 164 -22.39 -2.15 -5.98
N GLU A 165 -23.34 -2.90 -5.42
CA GLU A 165 -23.04 -3.99 -4.49
C GLU A 165 -22.26 -5.15 -5.14
N ALA A 166 -22.44 -5.39 -6.45
CA ALA A 166 -21.68 -6.41 -7.16
C ALA A 166 -20.19 -6.03 -7.22
N THR A 167 -19.90 -4.79 -7.58
CA THR A 167 -18.53 -4.23 -7.56
C THR A 167 -17.92 -4.25 -6.15
N LYS A 168 -18.69 -3.89 -5.11
CA LYS A 168 -18.23 -3.99 -3.71
C LYS A 168 -17.83 -5.41 -3.34
N SER A 169 -18.64 -6.41 -3.72
CA SER A 169 -18.35 -7.82 -3.41
C SER A 169 -17.02 -8.25 -4.03
N VAL A 170 -16.79 -7.92 -5.30
CA VAL A 170 -15.53 -8.25 -5.99
C VAL A 170 -14.32 -7.66 -5.28
N TYR A 171 -14.37 -6.38 -4.88
CA TYR A 171 -13.26 -5.76 -4.14
C TYR A 171 -13.06 -6.38 -2.75
N ARG A 172 -14.16 -6.64 -2.01
CA ARG A 172 -14.08 -7.28 -0.69
C ARG A 172 -13.47 -8.67 -0.76
N GLU A 173 -13.88 -9.48 -1.73
CA GLU A 173 -13.35 -10.83 -1.94
C GLU A 173 -11.85 -10.80 -2.29
N LYS A 174 -11.44 -9.87 -3.18
CA LYS A 174 -10.03 -9.67 -3.50
C LYS A 174 -9.20 -9.27 -2.27
N ILE A 175 -9.68 -8.29 -1.50
CA ILE A 175 -9.02 -7.80 -0.28
C ILE A 175 -8.93 -8.91 0.77
N GLN A 176 -9.99 -9.70 0.93
CA GLN A 176 -10.03 -10.82 1.87
C GLN A 176 -9.01 -11.89 1.50
N ALA A 177 -8.98 -12.31 0.24
CA ALA A 177 -8.02 -13.30 -0.24
C ALA A 177 -6.56 -12.84 -0.03
N MET A 178 -6.27 -11.57 -0.30
CA MET A 178 -4.94 -11.01 -0.04
C MET A 178 -4.61 -10.97 1.46
N THR A 179 -5.60 -10.72 2.30
CA THR A 179 -5.42 -10.65 3.77
C THR A 179 -5.08 -12.02 4.33
N GLU A 180 -5.75 -13.08 3.89
CA GLU A 180 -5.48 -14.45 4.30
C GLU A 180 -4.05 -14.87 3.96
N VAL A 181 -3.62 -14.60 2.72
CA VAL A 181 -2.25 -14.89 2.29
C VAL A 181 -1.23 -14.05 3.07
N MET A 182 -1.52 -12.77 3.36
CA MET A 182 -0.60 -11.91 4.11
C MET A 182 -0.39 -12.43 5.53
N VAL A 183 -1.44 -12.86 6.22
CA VAL A 183 -1.37 -13.40 7.58
C VAL A 183 -0.52 -14.67 7.61
N GLU A 184 -0.73 -15.58 6.66
CA GLU A 184 0.04 -16.83 6.54
C GLU A 184 1.53 -16.52 6.31
N VAL A 185 1.86 -15.80 5.24
CA VAL A 185 3.27 -15.57 4.83
C VAL A 185 4.02 -14.71 5.84
N TYR A 186 3.36 -13.71 6.46
CA TYR A 186 3.94 -12.94 7.56
C TYR A 186 4.27 -13.85 8.76
N GLY A 187 3.34 -14.73 9.14
CA GLY A 187 3.55 -15.71 10.22
C GLY A 187 4.77 -16.59 9.95
N ASP A 188 4.91 -17.08 8.73
CA ASP A 188 6.06 -17.88 8.30
C ASP A 188 7.38 -17.10 8.44
N VAL A 189 7.46 -15.88 7.89
CA VAL A 189 8.67 -15.04 8.00
C VAL A 189 9.03 -14.74 9.45
N ARG A 190 8.04 -14.50 10.31
CA ARG A 190 8.27 -14.27 11.76
C ARG A 190 8.70 -15.53 12.52
N ALA A 191 8.52 -16.70 11.92
CA ALA A 191 8.96 -17.97 12.50
C ALA A 191 10.38 -18.39 12.10
N PHE A 192 11.03 -17.68 11.14
CA PHE A 192 12.40 -18.01 10.72
C PHE A 192 13.36 -18.02 11.91
N HIS A 193 14.22 -19.05 11.97
CA HIS A 193 15.31 -19.18 12.95
C HIS A 193 14.88 -19.08 14.43
N ARG A 194 13.61 -19.36 14.75
CA ARG A 194 13.13 -19.44 16.14
C ARG A 194 13.28 -20.81 16.79
N ALA A 195 13.95 -21.74 16.09
CA ALA A 195 14.18 -23.10 16.60
C ALA A 195 15.43 -23.16 17.49
#